data_3fc5908facecaec9e06b0d8b22c5c8b4
#
_entry.id   3fc5908facecaec9e06b0d8b22c5c8b4
#
_cell.length_a   1.000
_cell.length_b   1.000
_cell.length_c   1.000
_cell.angle_alpha   90.00
_cell.angle_beta   90.00
_cell.angle_gamma   90.00
#
_symmetry.space_group_name_H-M   'P 1'
#
loop_
_entity.id
_entity.type
_entity.pdbx_description
1 polymer ?
#
loop_
_entity_poly.entity_id
_entity_poly.type
_entity_poly.pdbx_seq_one_letter_code
_entity_poly.pdbx_strand_id
1 'polypeptide(L)'
;MIRKDIRNIAIIAHVDHGKTTLVDAMLKQSHIFRENQKVAERVMDSNPLERERGITILAKNTSVMHNGVKINIVDTPGHADFGGEVERILNMVDGVLLLVDSHEGPMPQTKYVLRKALEHHLKPIVVINKIDRPDQRVSDVEGEILELFIELNADDEQLDFPLIYASARSGIAKLHMNDEGKDLQPLFDTILERIPAPEGDPDGGLQIMVTTLEADDYLGKVAIGRVTRGTVKQGMAVAITDGEKIRTDHVGQLFNWQGMKRTPVAEAGVGDIVAMAGFKDINIGETVADAANPEALPSIHIDEPTLSMVFHVNKSPFAGREGDFVTSRHIRARLMKEIETNVALRVEETETSDAFLVSGRGELHLSVLIETMRREGFELEVSKPQVIYKTINGKRCEPLERLTVEVPQEFMGAVMEGLGPRRAEMISMEELAGYMKMDFSIPAKYKRITLSQIIKSLSSNKM
;
A
#
# COMPACT_ATOMS: atom_id res chain seq x y z
N MET A 1 26.86 11.81 -0.70
CA MET A 1 27.34 10.62 -1.48
C MET A 1 26.18 10.04 -2.25
N ILE A 2 26.38 9.68 -3.52
CA ILE A 2 25.35 8.99 -4.34
C ILE A 2 25.66 7.48 -4.33
N ARG A 3 24.70 6.65 -3.88
CA ARG A 3 24.82 5.18 -3.80
C ARG A 3 24.37 4.53 -5.12
N LYS A 4 25.30 4.51 -6.10
CA LYS A 4 25.01 3.96 -7.44
C LYS A 4 24.72 2.45 -7.45
N ASP A 5 25.07 1.77 -6.38
CA ASP A 5 24.89 0.32 -6.17
C ASP A 5 23.51 -0.06 -5.64
N ILE A 6 22.60 0.91 -5.43
CA ILE A 6 21.22 0.68 -4.91
C ILE A 6 20.20 1.43 -5.76
N ARG A 7 19.00 0.83 -5.91
CA ARG A 7 17.76 1.47 -6.36
C ARG A 7 16.62 1.04 -5.43
N ASN A 8 15.76 1.97 -5.05
CA ASN A 8 14.59 1.71 -4.21
C ASN A 8 13.33 2.03 -5.01
N ILE A 9 12.49 1.06 -5.24
CA ILE A 9 11.25 1.19 -6.01
C ILE A 9 10.06 0.64 -5.26
N ALA A 10 8.90 1.26 -5.46
CA ALA A 10 7.61 0.70 -5.08
C ALA A 10 6.86 0.19 -6.32
N ILE A 11 6.06 -0.87 -6.17
CA ILE A 11 5.19 -1.35 -7.25
C ILE A 11 3.76 -0.99 -6.95
N ILE A 12 3.16 -0.22 -7.86
CA ILE A 12 1.77 0.21 -7.84
C ILE A 12 1.01 -0.56 -8.91
N ALA A 13 -0.08 -1.23 -8.54
CA ALA A 13 -0.93 -1.94 -9.48
C ALA A 13 -2.37 -2.02 -8.96
N HIS A 14 -3.33 -2.10 -9.88
CA HIS A 14 -4.67 -2.56 -9.53
C HIS A 14 -4.68 -4.07 -9.25
N VAL A 15 -5.72 -4.53 -8.58
CA VAL A 15 -5.99 -5.96 -8.36
C VAL A 15 -5.97 -6.67 -9.73
N ASP A 16 -5.38 -7.85 -9.77
CA ASP A 16 -5.26 -8.69 -10.97
C ASP A 16 -4.45 -8.13 -12.15
N HIS A 17 -3.86 -6.93 -12.09
CA HIS A 17 -2.96 -6.42 -13.12
C HIS A 17 -1.63 -7.18 -13.23
N GLY A 18 -1.37 -8.11 -12.30
CA GLY A 18 -0.23 -9.04 -12.37
C GLY A 18 0.99 -8.62 -11.55
N LYS A 19 0.81 -7.79 -10.52
CA LYS A 19 1.88 -7.32 -9.63
C LYS A 19 2.71 -8.47 -9.03
N THR A 20 2.07 -9.40 -8.34
CA THR A 20 2.73 -10.56 -7.74
C THR A 20 3.45 -11.41 -8.79
N THR A 21 2.82 -11.60 -9.96
CA THR A 21 3.43 -12.36 -11.08
C THR A 21 4.69 -11.69 -11.61
N LEU A 22 4.68 -10.35 -11.72
CA LEU A 22 5.85 -9.59 -12.18
C LEU A 22 6.99 -9.69 -11.17
N VAL A 23 6.73 -9.51 -9.88
CA VAL A 23 7.75 -9.64 -8.83
C VAL A 23 8.33 -11.06 -8.78
N ASP A 24 7.47 -12.09 -8.89
CA ASP A 24 7.92 -13.48 -8.97
C ASP A 24 8.83 -13.72 -10.19
N ALA A 25 8.51 -13.13 -11.35
CA ALA A 25 9.34 -13.23 -12.54
C ALA A 25 10.68 -12.49 -12.37
N MET A 26 10.67 -11.29 -11.76
CA MET A 26 11.89 -10.53 -11.44
C MET A 26 12.79 -11.33 -10.49
N LEU A 27 12.23 -11.92 -9.43
CA LEU A 27 12.98 -12.77 -8.48
C LEU A 27 13.58 -14.00 -9.14
N LYS A 28 12.85 -14.68 -10.04
CA LYS A 28 13.34 -15.85 -10.77
C LYS A 28 14.52 -15.48 -11.67
N GLN A 29 14.44 -14.39 -12.40
CA GLN A 29 15.48 -13.98 -13.36
C GLN A 29 16.69 -13.30 -12.72
N SER A 30 16.57 -12.83 -11.50
CA SER A 30 17.70 -12.30 -10.73
C SER A 30 18.65 -13.36 -10.15
N HIS A 31 18.43 -14.65 -10.44
CA HIS A 31 19.23 -15.79 -9.97
C HIS A 31 19.39 -15.90 -8.44
N ILE A 32 18.49 -15.31 -7.67
CA ILE A 32 18.49 -15.38 -6.20
C ILE A 32 18.13 -16.80 -5.73
N PHE A 33 17.30 -17.51 -6.50
CA PHE A 33 16.94 -18.89 -6.22
C PHE A 33 17.94 -19.87 -6.89
N ARG A 34 18.30 -20.93 -6.19
CA ARG A 34 19.09 -22.01 -6.79
C ARG A 34 18.28 -22.70 -7.89
N GLU A 35 18.91 -23.09 -8.99
CA GLU A 35 18.26 -23.67 -10.18
C GLU A 35 17.30 -24.84 -9.89
N ASN A 36 17.46 -25.55 -8.77
CA ASN A 36 16.61 -26.66 -8.34
C ASN A 36 15.62 -26.33 -7.21
N GLN A 37 15.49 -25.05 -6.81
CA GLN A 37 14.58 -24.66 -5.76
C GLN A 37 13.17 -24.48 -6.35
N LYS A 38 12.22 -25.36 -5.99
CA LYS A 38 10.80 -25.17 -6.29
C LYS A 38 10.32 -23.91 -5.55
N VAL A 39 10.20 -22.81 -6.27
CA VAL A 39 9.60 -21.58 -5.75
C VAL A 39 8.09 -21.76 -5.83
N ALA A 40 7.40 -21.60 -4.71
CA ALA A 40 5.93 -21.58 -4.73
C ALA A 40 5.46 -20.42 -5.60
N GLU A 41 4.40 -20.59 -6.36
CA GLU A 41 3.75 -19.50 -7.06
C GLU A 41 3.17 -18.50 -6.04
N ARG A 42 3.19 -17.20 -6.36
CA ARG A 42 2.73 -16.09 -5.50
C ARG A 42 3.51 -16.01 -4.17
N VAL A 43 4.82 -15.96 -4.29
CA VAL A 43 5.73 -15.92 -3.12
C VAL A 43 5.47 -14.68 -2.25
N MET A 44 5.04 -13.56 -2.85
CA MET A 44 4.70 -12.32 -2.14
C MET A 44 3.36 -12.40 -1.39
N ASP A 45 2.38 -13.18 -1.86
CA ASP A 45 1.06 -13.31 -1.21
C ASP A 45 1.11 -14.39 -0.11
N SER A 46 1.82 -14.14 0.98
CA SER A 46 1.96 -15.11 2.08
C SER A 46 0.71 -15.19 2.96
N ASN A 47 -0.10 -14.12 3.02
CA ASN A 47 -1.33 -14.06 3.81
C ASN A 47 -2.48 -14.77 3.08
N PRO A 48 -3.18 -15.72 3.73
CA PRO A 48 -4.35 -16.38 3.15
C PRO A 48 -5.44 -15.42 2.67
N LEU A 49 -5.67 -14.30 3.38
CA LEU A 49 -6.65 -13.28 3.00
C LEU A 49 -6.24 -12.53 1.72
N GLU A 50 -4.96 -12.24 1.54
CA GLU A 50 -4.45 -11.64 0.31
C GLU A 50 -4.68 -12.55 -0.89
N ARG A 51 -4.41 -13.86 -0.72
CA ARG A 51 -4.64 -14.88 -1.78
C ARG A 51 -6.10 -15.03 -2.16
N GLU A 52 -6.99 -15.05 -1.16
CA GLU A 52 -8.43 -15.21 -1.38
C GLU A 52 -9.06 -13.98 -2.03
N ARG A 53 -8.63 -12.79 -1.61
CA ARG A 53 -9.18 -11.52 -2.10
C ARG A 53 -8.46 -10.98 -3.32
N GLY A 54 -7.29 -11.53 -3.67
CA GLY A 54 -6.44 -11.04 -4.75
C GLY A 54 -5.84 -9.66 -4.51
N ILE A 55 -5.81 -9.16 -3.27
CA ILE A 55 -5.33 -7.82 -2.92
C ILE A 55 -4.10 -7.90 -2.02
N THR A 56 -3.18 -6.96 -2.15
CA THR A 56 -2.12 -6.73 -1.15
C THR A 56 -2.69 -5.94 0.01
N ILE A 57 -2.55 -6.47 1.21
CA ILE A 57 -3.01 -5.85 2.47
C ILE A 57 -1.83 -5.21 3.19
N LEU A 58 -0.73 -5.96 3.33
CA LEU A 58 0.48 -5.52 4.00
C LEU A 58 1.62 -5.30 3.01
N ALA A 59 2.38 -4.24 3.24
CA ALA A 59 3.61 -3.99 2.51
C ALA A 59 4.63 -5.10 2.73
N LYS A 60 5.36 -5.47 1.68
CA LYS A 60 6.44 -6.45 1.77
C LYS A 60 7.67 -5.92 1.07
N ASN A 61 8.82 -6.17 1.69
CA ASN A 61 10.10 -5.79 1.14
C ASN A 61 10.77 -7.02 0.50
N THR A 62 11.31 -6.81 -0.69
CA THR A 62 12.17 -7.79 -1.34
C THR A 62 13.31 -7.09 -2.05
N SER A 63 14.31 -7.82 -2.49
CA SER A 63 15.39 -7.24 -3.31
C SER A 63 15.84 -8.20 -4.38
N VAL A 64 16.29 -7.66 -5.50
CA VAL A 64 16.91 -8.38 -6.60
C VAL A 64 18.26 -7.77 -6.92
N MET A 65 19.17 -8.56 -7.50
CA MET A 65 20.45 -8.08 -7.97
C MET A 65 20.46 -8.06 -9.50
N HIS A 66 20.84 -6.93 -10.07
CA HIS A 66 21.01 -6.80 -11.52
C HIS A 66 22.25 -5.98 -11.84
N ASN A 67 23.17 -6.54 -12.64
CA ASN A 67 24.45 -5.88 -13.03
C ASN A 67 25.24 -5.31 -11.84
N GLY A 68 25.24 -5.99 -10.69
CA GLY A 68 25.92 -5.55 -9.47
C GLY A 68 25.19 -4.47 -8.68
N VAL A 69 24.02 -4.03 -9.12
CA VAL A 69 23.14 -3.09 -8.41
C VAL A 69 22.03 -3.83 -7.68
N LYS A 70 21.83 -3.49 -6.42
CA LYS A 70 20.73 -3.99 -5.60
C LYS A 70 19.48 -3.15 -5.87
N ILE A 71 18.41 -3.79 -6.32
CA ILE A 71 17.10 -3.15 -6.49
C ILE A 71 16.21 -3.64 -5.36
N ASN A 72 15.93 -2.76 -4.41
CA ASN A 72 14.93 -2.99 -3.37
C ASN A 72 13.55 -2.72 -3.96
N ILE A 73 12.64 -3.65 -3.76
CA ILE A 73 11.27 -3.61 -4.25
C ILE A 73 10.34 -3.65 -3.06
N VAL A 74 9.53 -2.60 -2.91
CA VAL A 74 8.51 -2.51 -1.86
C VAL A 74 7.14 -2.73 -2.50
N ASP A 75 6.48 -3.82 -2.11
CA ASP A 75 5.12 -4.12 -2.56
C ASP A 75 4.12 -3.22 -1.83
N THR A 76 3.28 -2.49 -2.58
CA THR A 76 2.33 -1.54 -2.01
C THR A 76 0.90 -2.04 -2.09
N PRO A 77 0.08 -1.83 -1.04
CA PRO A 77 -1.36 -1.99 -1.14
C PRO A 77 -1.93 -1.08 -2.24
N GLY A 78 -2.87 -1.60 -3.04
CA GLY A 78 -3.52 -0.81 -4.10
C GLY A 78 -4.77 -0.06 -3.64
N HIS A 79 -5.37 -0.42 -2.50
CA HIS A 79 -6.65 0.11 -2.06
C HIS A 79 -6.49 1.33 -1.15
N ALA A 80 -7.32 2.37 -1.35
CA ALA A 80 -7.27 3.62 -0.59
C ALA A 80 -7.49 3.44 0.94
N ASP A 81 -8.18 2.37 1.36
CA ASP A 81 -8.36 2.06 2.78
C ASP A 81 -7.04 1.74 3.50
N PHE A 82 -5.99 1.39 2.75
CA PHE A 82 -4.62 1.17 3.24
C PHE A 82 -3.69 2.36 2.92
N GLY A 83 -4.26 3.55 2.72
CA GLY A 83 -3.51 4.74 2.36
C GLY A 83 -2.39 5.12 3.34
N GLY A 84 -2.55 4.81 4.63
CA GLY A 84 -1.50 5.03 5.62
C GLY A 84 -0.24 4.18 5.37
N GLU A 85 -0.39 2.92 4.91
CA GLU A 85 0.72 2.09 4.48
C GLU A 85 1.38 2.66 3.23
N VAL A 86 0.58 3.08 2.26
CA VAL A 86 1.08 3.66 1.00
C VAL A 86 1.96 4.88 1.27
N GLU A 87 1.48 5.85 2.05
CA GLU A 87 2.23 7.08 2.36
C GLU A 87 3.57 6.78 3.03
N ARG A 88 3.61 5.80 3.94
CA ARG A 88 4.84 5.38 4.61
C ARG A 88 5.83 4.72 3.66
N ILE A 89 5.34 3.85 2.76
CA ILE A 89 6.17 3.15 1.78
C ILE A 89 6.81 4.12 0.80
N LEU A 90 6.03 5.08 0.30
CA LEU A 90 6.53 6.07 -0.67
C LEU A 90 7.69 6.91 -0.12
N ASN A 91 7.79 7.08 1.19
CA ASN A 91 8.94 7.73 1.83
C ASN A 91 10.23 6.87 1.82
N MET A 92 10.16 5.58 1.51
CA MET A 92 11.33 4.70 1.47
C MET A 92 11.94 4.55 0.07
N VAL A 93 11.26 5.01 -0.97
CA VAL A 93 11.62 4.72 -2.36
C VAL A 93 11.98 5.97 -3.15
N ASP A 94 12.66 5.79 -4.27
CA ASP A 94 13.12 6.86 -5.17
C ASP A 94 12.31 6.88 -6.48
N GLY A 95 11.53 5.84 -6.74
CA GLY A 95 10.65 5.75 -7.90
C GLY A 95 9.60 4.67 -7.77
N VAL A 96 8.69 4.64 -8.74
CA VAL A 96 7.54 3.73 -8.75
C VAL A 96 7.41 3.01 -10.09
N LEU A 97 7.07 1.72 -10.05
CA LEU A 97 6.61 0.97 -11.20
C LEU A 97 5.07 0.97 -11.19
N LEU A 98 4.47 1.66 -12.14
CA LEU A 98 3.04 1.64 -12.38
C LEU A 98 2.69 0.49 -13.33
N LEU A 99 2.07 -0.57 -12.80
CA LEU A 99 1.68 -1.73 -13.60
C LEU A 99 0.21 -1.61 -14.03
N VAL A 100 -0.02 -1.64 -15.34
CA VAL A 100 -1.34 -1.49 -15.96
C VAL A 100 -1.62 -2.69 -16.87
N ASP A 101 -2.83 -3.25 -16.78
CA ASP A 101 -3.28 -4.32 -17.70
C ASP A 101 -3.51 -3.75 -19.09
N SER A 102 -3.01 -4.44 -20.14
CA SER A 102 -3.11 -4.01 -21.54
C SER A 102 -4.53 -3.98 -22.11
N HIS A 103 -5.51 -4.57 -21.41
CA HIS A 103 -6.91 -4.58 -21.80
C HIS A 103 -7.76 -3.65 -20.91
N GLU A 104 -7.58 -3.74 -19.59
CA GLU A 104 -8.40 -2.97 -18.64
C GLU A 104 -8.00 -1.49 -18.57
N GLY A 105 -6.72 -1.18 -18.77
CA GLY A 105 -6.20 0.17 -18.65
C GLY A 105 -6.01 0.61 -17.18
N PRO A 106 -5.79 1.91 -16.92
CA PRO A 106 -5.60 2.44 -15.58
C PRO A 106 -6.92 2.47 -14.80
N MET A 107 -6.95 1.81 -13.64
CA MET A 107 -8.14 1.65 -12.82
C MET A 107 -8.19 2.69 -11.67
N PRO A 108 -9.39 3.04 -11.13
CA PRO A 108 -9.55 4.11 -10.14
C PRO A 108 -8.70 3.97 -8.87
N GLN A 109 -8.46 2.74 -8.41
CA GLN A 109 -7.64 2.49 -7.21
C GLN A 109 -6.17 2.86 -7.42
N THR A 110 -5.64 2.60 -8.62
CA THR A 110 -4.29 2.97 -9.02
C THR A 110 -4.06 4.48 -8.98
N LYS A 111 -5.10 5.26 -9.30
CA LYS A 111 -5.11 6.72 -9.31
C LYS A 111 -4.74 7.34 -7.97
N TYR A 112 -5.26 6.78 -6.85
CA TYR A 112 -4.93 7.27 -5.51
C TYR A 112 -3.44 7.12 -5.21
N VAL A 113 -2.89 5.92 -5.42
CA VAL A 113 -1.49 5.61 -5.11
C VAL A 113 -0.54 6.37 -6.03
N LEU A 114 -0.88 6.46 -7.33
CA LEU A 114 -0.09 7.23 -8.30
C LEU A 114 -0.07 8.72 -7.94
N ARG A 115 -1.20 9.32 -7.58
CA ARG A 115 -1.25 10.72 -7.13
C ARG A 115 -0.31 10.96 -5.96
N LYS A 116 -0.33 10.09 -4.94
CA LYS A 116 0.57 10.20 -3.80
C LYS A 116 2.04 10.06 -4.22
N ALA A 117 2.37 9.17 -5.14
CA ALA A 117 3.71 9.03 -5.67
C ALA A 117 4.19 10.30 -6.42
N LEU A 118 3.31 10.92 -7.22
CA LEU A 118 3.60 12.17 -7.93
C LEU A 118 3.76 13.36 -6.97
N GLU A 119 2.92 13.46 -5.93
CA GLU A 119 3.04 14.45 -4.85
C GLU A 119 4.39 14.35 -4.12
N HIS A 120 4.96 13.15 -4.00
CA HIS A 120 6.30 12.90 -3.45
C HIS A 120 7.44 13.07 -4.48
N HIS A 121 7.15 13.55 -5.70
CA HIS A 121 8.12 13.71 -6.80
C HIS A 121 8.89 12.44 -7.15
N LEU A 122 8.28 11.26 -6.93
CA LEU A 122 8.89 9.99 -7.30
C LEU A 122 8.89 9.82 -8.83
N LYS A 123 9.96 9.22 -9.36
CA LYS A 123 10.09 8.96 -10.79
C LYS A 123 9.24 7.74 -11.20
N PRO A 124 8.26 7.90 -12.08
CA PRO A 124 7.42 6.80 -12.55
C PRO A 124 8.07 6.05 -13.71
N ILE A 125 7.89 4.73 -13.72
CA ILE A 125 8.07 3.85 -14.88
C ILE A 125 6.74 3.14 -15.09
N VAL A 126 6.19 3.19 -16.28
CA VAL A 126 4.93 2.53 -16.61
C VAL A 126 5.19 1.18 -17.27
N VAL A 127 4.55 0.14 -16.76
CA VAL A 127 4.63 -1.22 -17.31
C VAL A 127 3.26 -1.65 -17.77
N ILE A 128 3.03 -1.71 -19.08
CA ILE A 128 1.82 -2.26 -19.68
C ILE A 128 1.98 -3.78 -19.73
N ASN A 129 1.25 -4.48 -18.88
CA ASN A 129 1.36 -5.91 -18.67
C ASN A 129 0.29 -6.70 -19.43
N LYS A 130 0.50 -8.01 -19.56
CA LYS A 130 -0.38 -8.94 -20.24
C LYS A 130 -0.51 -8.67 -21.75
N ILE A 131 0.57 -8.21 -22.40
CA ILE A 131 0.59 -7.96 -23.86
C ILE A 131 0.40 -9.25 -24.68
N ASP A 132 0.47 -10.41 -24.05
CA ASP A 132 0.20 -11.73 -24.64
C ASP A 132 -1.31 -12.04 -24.78
N ARG A 133 -2.19 -11.20 -24.24
CA ARG A 133 -3.65 -11.37 -24.40
C ARG A 133 -4.09 -11.09 -25.83
N PRO A 134 -5.04 -11.89 -26.37
CA PRO A 134 -5.55 -11.65 -27.73
C PRO A 134 -6.45 -10.40 -27.82
N ASP A 135 -7.01 -9.94 -26.71
CA ASP A 135 -7.93 -8.81 -26.56
C ASP A 135 -7.24 -7.53 -26.05
N GLN A 136 -5.90 -7.49 -26.12
CA GLN A 136 -5.12 -6.32 -25.70
C GLN A 136 -5.42 -5.09 -26.60
N ARG A 137 -5.42 -3.89 -26.00
CA ARG A 137 -5.65 -2.58 -26.65
C ARG A 137 -4.56 -1.58 -26.24
N VAL A 138 -3.31 -1.98 -26.37
CA VAL A 138 -2.13 -1.25 -25.86
C VAL A 138 -2.14 0.22 -26.25
N SER A 139 -2.43 0.55 -27.52
CA SER A 139 -2.40 1.94 -28.00
C SER A 139 -3.44 2.83 -27.30
N ASP A 140 -4.63 2.29 -26.99
CA ASP A 140 -5.65 3.04 -26.26
C ASP A 140 -5.22 3.23 -24.81
N VAL A 141 -4.65 2.17 -24.19
CA VAL A 141 -4.15 2.20 -22.80
C VAL A 141 -3.02 3.19 -22.63
N GLU A 142 -2.12 3.36 -23.61
CA GLU A 142 -1.08 4.41 -23.60
C GLU A 142 -1.70 5.80 -23.49
N GLY A 143 -2.74 6.07 -24.29
CA GLY A 143 -3.49 7.33 -24.24
C GLY A 143 -4.15 7.55 -22.87
N GLU A 144 -4.86 6.53 -22.36
CA GLU A 144 -5.52 6.60 -21.05
C GLU A 144 -4.54 6.84 -19.88
N ILE A 145 -3.33 6.26 -19.97
CA ILE A 145 -2.28 6.49 -18.96
C ILE A 145 -1.80 7.94 -19.04
N LEU A 146 -1.54 8.47 -20.23
CA LEU A 146 -1.12 9.86 -20.40
C LEU A 146 -2.19 10.83 -19.85
N GLU A 147 -3.46 10.59 -20.18
CA GLU A 147 -4.59 11.37 -19.65
C GLU A 147 -4.66 11.29 -18.12
N LEU A 148 -4.42 10.12 -17.53
CA LEU A 148 -4.37 9.95 -16.09
C LEU A 148 -3.27 10.81 -15.44
N PHE A 149 -2.05 10.82 -16.01
CA PHE A 149 -0.96 11.65 -15.48
C PHE A 149 -1.29 13.14 -15.57
N ILE A 150 -1.86 13.60 -16.69
CA ILE A 150 -2.32 14.99 -16.87
C ILE A 150 -3.41 15.33 -15.85
N GLU A 151 -4.40 14.46 -15.64
CA GLU A 151 -5.47 14.65 -14.64
C GLU A 151 -4.92 14.78 -13.22
N LEU A 152 -3.81 14.07 -12.93
CA LEU A 152 -3.14 14.11 -11.63
C LEU A 152 -2.16 15.29 -11.50
N ASN A 153 -2.10 16.20 -12.48
CA ASN A 153 -1.21 17.36 -12.52
C ASN A 153 0.28 16.96 -12.44
N ALA A 154 0.67 15.89 -13.15
CA ALA A 154 2.06 15.50 -13.29
C ALA A 154 2.88 16.65 -13.93
N ASP A 155 4.10 16.85 -13.44
CA ASP A 155 5.03 17.83 -14.04
C ASP A 155 5.68 17.28 -15.34
N ASP A 156 6.39 18.15 -16.06
CA ASP A 156 7.01 17.79 -17.36
C ASP A 156 7.99 16.60 -17.24
N GLU A 157 8.70 16.48 -16.11
CA GLU A 157 9.60 15.35 -15.87
C GLU A 157 8.86 14.05 -15.58
N GLN A 158 7.70 14.13 -14.92
CA GLN A 158 6.84 13.00 -14.62
C GLN A 158 6.06 12.55 -15.87
N LEU A 159 5.76 13.46 -16.80
CA LEU A 159 5.14 13.15 -18.09
C LEU A 159 6.12 12.47 -19.06
N ASP A 160 7.45 12.64 -18.89
CA ASP A 160 8.49 11.90 -19.64
C ASP A 160 8.74 10.50 -19.04
N PHE A 161 7.68 9.80 -18.66
CA PHE A 161 7.81 8.45 -18.12
C PHE A 161 8.15 7.43 -19.22
N PRO A 162 9.08 6.48 -18.96
CA PRO A 162 9.33 5.37 -19.86
C PRO A 162 8.18 4.37 -19.85
N LEU A 163 7.84 3.85 -21.04
CA LEU A 163 6.89 2.76 -21.23
C LEU A 163 7.62 1.44 -21.43
N ILE A 164 7.20 0.41 -20.71
CA ILE A 164 7.66 -0.97 -20.86
C ILE A 164 6.45 -1.86 -21.17
N TYR A 165 6.59 -2.70 -22.16
CA TYR A 165 5.57 -3.68 -22.56
C TYR A 165 5.96 -5.05 -22.02
N ALA A 166 5.13 -5.64 -21.19
CA ALA A 166 5.48 -6.87 -20.49
C ALA A 166 4.42 -7.97 -20.55
N SER A 167 4.87 -9.20 -20.53
CA SER A 167 4.08 -10.36 -20.12
C SER A 167 4.76 -10.96 -18.89
N ALA A 168 4.30 -10.56 -17.72
CA ALA A 168 4.83 -11.07 -16.45
C ALA A 168 4.73 -12.59 -16.35
N ARG A 169 3.67 -13.18 -16.89
CA ARG A 169 3.47 -14.64 -16.94
C ARG A 169 4.53 -15.34 -17.77
N SER A 170 4.89 -14.77 -18.92
CA SER A 170 5.94 -15.31 -19.80
C SER A 170 7.34 -14.88 -19.37
N GLY A 171 7.46 -13.94 -18.41
CA GLY A 171 8.74 -13.42 -17.92
C GLY A 171 9.48 -12.58 -18.98
N ILE A 172 8.76 -11.82 -19.82
CA ILE A 172 9.35 -11.00 -20.87
C ILE A 172 8.97 -9.53 -20.71
N ALA A 173 9.89 -8.65 -21.11
CA ALA A 173 9.69 -7.21 -21.24
C ALA A 173 10.30 -6.70 -22.55
N LYS A 174 9.74 -5.60 -23.08
CA LYS A 174 10.14 -4.97 -24.34
C LYS A 174 10.11 -3.45 -24.19
N LEU A 175 10.96 -2.74 -24.93
CA LEU A 175 10.93 -1.28 -25.04
C LEU A 175 9.91 -0.84 -26.09
N HIS A 176 9.72 -1.63 -27.17
CA HIS A 176 8.71 -1.39 -28.18
C HIS A 176 7.90 -2.67 -28.45
N MET A 177 6.62 -2.53 -28.78
CA MET A 177 5.72 -3.67 -29.01
C MET A 177 6.25 -4.64 -30.05
N ASN A 178 6.96 -4.15 -31.08
CA ASN A 178 7.48 -4.95 -32.19
C ASN A 178 8.80 -5.66 -31.86
N ASP A 179 9.41 -5.39 -30.71
CA ASP A 179 10.66 -6.02 -30.30
C ASP A 179 10.45 -7.51 -30.01
N GLU A 180 11.50 -8.31 -30.16
CA GLU A 180 11.51 -9.67 -29.71
C GLU A 180 11.70 -9.70 -28.19
N GLY A 181 10.68 -10.19 -27.44
CA GLY A 181 10.77 -10.34 -25.99
C GLY A 181 11.49 -11.63 -25.62
N LYS A 182 12.56 -11.53 -24.80
CA LYS A 182 13.34 -12.67 -24.34
C LYS A 182 13.26 -12.89 -22.84
N ASP A 183 13.42 -11.81 -22.07
CA ASP A 183 13.51 -11.78 -20.63
C ASP A 183 13.04 -10.44 -20.08
N LEU A 184 13.25 -10.18 -18.78
CA LEU A 184 12.95 -8.92 -18.12
C LEU A 184 14.12 -7.91 -18.13
N GLN A 185 15.21 -8.19 -18.85
CA GLN A 185 16.37 -7.31 -18.97
C GLN A 185 15.98 -5.86 -19.31
N PRO A 186 15.11 -5.59 -20.31
CA PRO A 186 14.71 -4.22 -20.63
C PRO A 186 14.06 -3.47 -19.46
N LEU A 187 13.29 -4.15 -18.61
CA LEU A 187 12.72 -3.56 -17.40
C LEU A 187 13.80 -3.23 -16.36
N PHE A 188 14.72 -4.16 -16.10
CA PHE A 188 15.80 -3.91 -15.16
C PHE A 188 16.71 -2.77 -15.60
N ASP A 189 17.09 -2.73 -16.87
CA ASP A 189 17.93 -1.68 -17.41
C ASP A 189 17.25 -0.31 -17.34
N THR A 190 15.95 -0.23 -17.64
CA THR A 190 15.15 1.00 -17.48
C THR A 190 15.10 1.45 -16.02
N ILE A 191 14.95 0.53 -15.05
CA ILE A 191 15.00 0.87 -13.62
C ILE A 191 16.36 1.50 -13.27
N LEU A 192 17.48 0.92 -13.74
CA LEU A 192 18.80 1.44 -13.44
C LEU A 192 19.07 2.80 -14.08
N GLU A 193 18.51 3.04 -15.25
CA GLU A 193 18.66 4.29 -16.00
C GLU A 193 17.81 5.43 -15.46
N ARG A 194 16.52 5.16 -15.17
CA ARG A 194 15.51 6.20 -14.92
C ARG A 194 15.27 6.47 -13.44
N ILE A 195 15.45 5.48 -12.57
CA ILE A 195 15.29 5.69 -11.12
C ILE A 195 16.59 6.24 -10.54
N PRO A 196 16.54 7.38 -9.83
CA PRO A 196 17.73 7.95 -9.23
C PRO A 196 18.34 7.03 -8.17
N ALA A 197 19.68 7.09 -8.07
CA ALA A 197 20.39 6.42 -6.99
C ALA A 197 20.18 7.20 -5.68
N PRO A 198 20.02 6.52 -4.52
CA PRO A 198 19.88 7.19 -3.24
C PRO A 198 21.04 8.15 -2.96
N GLU A 199 20.72 9.34 -2.45
CA GLU A 199 21.68 10.36 -2.09
C GLU A 199 21.58 10.69 -0.60
N GLY A 200 22.71 10.94 0.05
CA GLY A 200 22.79 11.37 1.44
C GLY A 200 24.21 11.50 1.93
N ASP A 201 24.36 11.95 3.18
CA ASP A 201 25.63 12.10 3.85
C ASP A 201 25.96 10.87 4.71
N PRO A 202 26.94 10.03 4.33
CA PRO A 202 27.31 8.83 5.09
C PRO A 202 28.06 9.13 6.38
N ASP A 203 28.71 10.32 6.48
CA ASP A 203 29.50 10.74 7.63
C ASP A 203 28.69 11.57 8.64
N GLY A 204 27.48 11.93 8.28
CA GLY A 204 26.53 12.64 9.13
C GLY A 204 25.95 11.77 10.25
N GLY A 205 25.33 12.40 11.25
CA GLY A 205 24.62 11.68 12.32
C GLY A 205 23.51 10.79 11.78
N LEU A 206 23.35 9.60 12.34
CA LEU A 206 22.37 8.62 11.89
C LEU A 206 20.94 9.19 11.85
N GLN A 207 20.21 8.90 10.78
CA GLN A 207 18.76 9.12 10.67
C GLN A 207 18.09 8.00 9.88
N ILE A 208 17.10 7.35 10.52
CA ILE A 208 16.24 6.33 9.91
C ILE A 208 14.81 6.58 10.39
N MET A 209 13.89 6.87 9.47
CA MET A 209 12.46 6.92 9.79
C MET A 209 11.91 5.51 9.91
N VAL A 210 11.21 5.20 11.00
CA VAL A 210 10.47 3.95 11.16
C VAL A 210 9.16 4.04 10.38
N THR A 211 9.09 3.32 9.28
CA THR A 211 7.92 3.34 8.37
C THR A 211 6.99 2.17 8.60
N THR A 212 7.53 1.03 9.04
CA THR A 212 6.76 -0.20 9.27
C THR A 212 7.25 -0.90 10.54
N LEU A 213 6.33 -1.51 11.26
CA LEU A 213 6.64 -2.41 12.37
C LEU A 213 6.08 -3.80 12.06
N GLU A 214 6.91 -4.80 12.29
CA GLU A 214 6.51 -6.20 12.26
C GLU A 214 6.65 -6.79 13.68
N ALA A 215 5.78 -7.72 14.03
CA ALA A 215 5.90 -8.50 15.24
C ALA A 215 6.57 -9.84 14.92
N ASP A 216 7.64 -10.16 15.61
CA ASP A 216 8.34 -11.44 15.52
C ASP A 216 8.33 -12.09 16.91
N ASP A 217 7.97 -13.38 16.95
CA ASP A 217 7.80 -14.08 18.23
C ASP A 217 9.11 -14.21 19.03
N TYR A 218 10.27 -14.11 18.38
CA TYR A 218 11.59 -14.23 18.99
C TYR A 218 12.31 -12.89 19.15
N LEU A 219 12.11 -11.99 18.19
CA LEU A 219 12.80 -10.69 18.14
C LEU A 219 11.97 -9.55 18.75
N GLY A 220 10.68 -9.79 19.01
CA GLY A 220 9.75 -8.75 19.42
C GLY A 220 9.36 -7.81 18.28
N LYS A 221 9.35 -6.50 18.55
CA LYS A 221 9.09 -5.48 17.52
C LYS A 221 10.30 -5.34 16.60
N VAL A 222 10.07 -5.46 15.30
CA VAL A 222 11.08 -5.26 14.24
C VAL A 222 10.71 -3.98 13.49
N ALA A 223 11.53 -2.96 13.63
CA ALA A 223 11.34 -1.67 12.97
C ALA A 223 12.00 -1.69 11.59
N ILE A 224 11.25 -1.28 10.57
CA ILE A 224 11.70 -1.21 9.17
C ILE A 224 11.73 0.26 8.74
N GLY A 225 12.82 0.65 8.09
CA GLY A 225 12.99 1.99 7.57
C GLY A 225 14.16 2.09 6.59
N ARG A 226 14.26 3.26 5.94
CA ARG A 226 15.37 3.59 5.05
C ARG A 226 16.39 4.44 5.80
N VAL A 227 17.67 4.13 5.63
CA VAL A 227 18.77 4.97 6.11
C VAL A 227 18.84 6.21 5.23
N THR A 228 18.49 7.37 5.78
CA THR A 228 18.56 8.66 5.05
C THR A 228 19.89 9.36 5.21
N ARG A 229 20.52 9.20 6.39
CA ARG A 229 21.82 9.79 6.71
C ARG A 229 22.59 8.87 7.63
N GLY A 230 23.93 8.90 7.52
CA GLY A 230 24.84 8.17 8.38
C GLY A 230 24.91 6.68 8.07
N THR A 231 25.43 5.93 9.04
CA THR A 231 25.58 4.47 8.98
C THR A 231 25.10 3.86 10.28
N VAL A 232 24.22 2.84 10.19
CA VAL A 232 23.74 2.07 11.32
C VAL A 232 24.56 0.77 11.46
N LYS A 233 24.89 0.40 12.70
CA LYS A 233 25.62 -0.85 13.00
C LYS A 233 24.90 -1.67 14.04
N GLN A 234 25.05 -2.99 13.95
CA GLN A 234 24.58 -3.88 15.00
C GLN A 234 25.27 -3.54 16.32
N GLY A 235 24.50 -3.48 17.43
CA GLY A 235 24.99 -3.10 18.75
C GLY A 235 25.16 -1.60 18.96
N MET A 236 24.95 -0.75 17.96
CA MET A 236 25.08 0.69 18.05
C MET A 236 24.08 1.29 19.01
N ALA A 237 24.54 2.19 19.91
CA ALA A 237 23.67 3.02 20.73
C ALA A 237 23.02 4.08 19.85
N VAL A 238 21.69 4.25 19.98
CA VAL A 238 20.89 5.18 19.19
C VAL A 238 19.93 5.96 20.08
N ALA A 239 19.47 7.10 19.59
CA ALA A 239 18.32 7.80 20.14
C ALA A 239 17.07 7.48 19.31
N ILE A 240 15.94 7.30 19.96
CA ILE A 240 14.61 7.18 19.33
C ILE A 240 13.86 8.45 19.67
N THR A 241 13.39 9.15 18.63
CA THR A 241 12.73 10.46 18.83
C THR A 241 11.56 10.66 17.86
N ASP A 242 10.51 11.32 18.36
CA ASP A 242 9.37 11.83 17.57
C ASP A 242 9.47 13.35 17.32
N GLY A 243 10.59 13.98 17.73
CA GLY A 243 10.80 15.43 17.69
C GLY A 243 10.50 16.13 19.01
N GLU A 244 9.69 15.55 19.90
CA GLU A 244 9.37 16.07 21.22
C GLU A 244 10.07 15.29 22.33
N LYS A 245 10.09 13.96 22.23
CA LYS A 245 10.65 13.04 23.20
C LYS A 245 11.88 12.35 22.66
N ILE A 246 12.86 12.14 23.50
CA ILE A 246 14.09 11.43 23.15
C ILE A 246 14.28 10.29 24.14
N ARG A 247 14.46 9.08 23.61
CA ARG A 247 14.80 7.87 24.38
C ARG A 247 16.10 7.30 23.85
N THR A 248 16.93 6.76 24.71
CA THR A 248 18.17 6.08 24.30
C THR A 248 17.93 4.58 24.32
N ASP A 249 18.35 3.91 23.25
CA ASP A 249 18.29 2.46 23.10
C ASP A 249 19.49 1.97 22.27
N HIS A 250 19.49 0.73 21.82
CA HIS A 250 20.53 0.16 20.96
C HIS A 250 19.93 -0.75 19.90
N VAL A 251 20.60 -0.84 18.76
CA VAL A 251 20.23 -1.75 17.66
C VAL A 251 20.73 -3.16 18.01
N GLY A 252 19.88 -4.02 18.54
CA GLY A 252 20.25 -5.38 18.94
C GLY A 252 20.63 -6.24 17.73
N GLN A 253 19.77 -6.26 16.72
CA GLN A 253 20.03 -6.98 15.47
C GLN A 253 19.68 -6.08 14.28
N LEU A 254 20.45 -6.24 13.19
CA LEU A 254 20.30 -5.49 11.95
C LEU A 254 20.20 -6.46 10.78
N PHE A 255 19.22 -6.23 9.90
CA PHE A 255 18.99 -7.07 8.73
C PHE A 255 18.79 -6.21 7.48
N ASN A 256 19.13 -6.79 6.33
CA ASN A 256 18.68 -6.33 5.02
C ASN A 256 17.94 -7.46 4.30
N TRP A 257 17.44 -7.21 3.08
CA TRP A 257 16.78 -8.23 2.27
C TRP A 257 17.71 -8.78 1.20
N GLN A 258 17.68 -10.11 1.01
CA GLN A 258 18.21 -10.84 -0.15
C GLN A 258 17.08 -11.71 -0.70
N GLY A 259 16.52 -11.30 -1.83
CA GLY A 259 15.21 -11.80 -2.23
C GLY A 259 14.17 -11.45 -1.17
N MET A 260 13.37 -12.40 -0.79
CA MET A 260 12.36 -12.25 0.26
C MET A 260 12.88 -12.51 1.69
N LYS A 261 14.12 -12.95 1.82
CA LYS A 261 14.69 -13.35 3.10
C LYS A 261 15.39 -12.17 3.77
N ARG A 262 15.07 -11.93 5.05
CA ARG A 262 15.85 -11.06 5.91
C ARG A 262 17.19 -11.71 6.23
N THR A 263 18.29 -11.03 5.95
CA THR A 263 19.65 -11.53 6.16
C THR A 263 20.37 -10.62 7.14
N PRO A 264 20.98 -11.15 8.23
CA PRO A 264 21.73 -10.33 9.17
C PRO A 264 22.91 -9.63 8.48
N VAL A 265 23.11 -8.37 8.85
CA VAL A 265 24.27 -7.57 8.38
C VAL A 265 24.92 -6.86 9.56
N ALA A 266 26.21 -6.62 9.47
CA ALA A 266 26.96 -5.91 10.51
C ALA A 266 26.68 -4.39 10.49
N GLU A 267 26.51 -3.84 9.29
CA GLU A 267 26.26 -2.41 9.08
C GLU A 267 25.44 -2.17 7.80
N ALA A 268 24.79 -1.00 7.76
CA ALA A 268 24.08 -0.51 6.58
C ALA A 268 24.17 1.01 6.52
N GLY A 269 24.23 1.56 5.29
CA GLY A 269 24.44 2.99 5.05
C GLY A 269 23.29 3.63 4.29
N VAL A 270 23.51 4.89 3.91
CA VAL A 270 22.55 5.71 3.14
C VAL A 270 21.90 4.92 2.00
N GLY A 271 20.58 5.00 1.89
CA GLY A 271 19.80 4.35 0.84
C GLY A 271 19.41 2.90 1.14
N ASP A 272 20.06 2.24 2.10
CA ASP A 272 19.65 0.88 2.48
C ASP A 272 18.28 0.89 3.17
N ILE A 273 17.42 -0.06 2.80
CA ILE A 273 16.20 -0.39 3.55
C ILE A 273 16.59 -1.50 4.52
N VAL A 274 16.38 -1.26 5.81
CA VAL A 274 16.83 -2.12 6.90
C VAL A 274 15.69 -2.53 7.82
N ALA A 275 15.83 -3.70 8.44
CA ALA A 275 15.02 -4.12 9.57
C ALA A 275 15.90 -4.16 10.82
N MET A 276 15.43 -3.55 11.89
CA MET A 276 16.14 -3.40 13.16
C MET A 276 15.31 -3.99 14.29
N ALA A 277 15.92 -4.77 15.15
CA ALA A 277 15.27 -5.41 16.29
C ALA A 277 16.07 -5.17 17.59
N GLY A 278 15.40 -5.42 18.73
CA GLY A 278 16.01 -5.32 20.05
C GLY A 278 15.68 -4.03 20.79
N PHE A 279 14.81 -3.19 20.23
CA PHE A 279 14.30 -2.00 20.91
C PHE A 279 13.30 -2.37 22.01
N LYS A 280 13.37 -1.64 23.14
CA LYS A 280 12.41 -1.80 24.24
C LYS A 280 11.03 -1.27 23.88
N ASP A 281 11.02 -0.12 23.22
CA ASP A 281 9.82 0.52 22.73
C ASP A 281 10.16 1.37 21.52
N ILE A 282 9.44 1.11 20.40
CA ILE A 282 9.59 1.84 19.15
C ILE A 282 8.25 1.87 18.42
N ASN A 283 7.95 3.01 17.80
CA ASN A 283 6.69 3.22 17.11
C ASN A 283 6.93 3.69 15.67
N ILE A 284 5.92 3.51 14.84
CA ILE A 284 5.93 4.02 13.47
C ILE A 284 5.92 5.56 13.50
N GLY A 285 6.70 6.19 12.60
CA GLY A 285 6.87 7.63 12.52
C GLY A 285 7.97 8.18 13.43
N GLU A 286 8.52 7.38 14.34
CA GLU A 286 9.70 7.79 15.11
C GLU A 286 10.97 7.67 14.27
N THR A 287 11.95 8.48 14.59
CA THR A 287 13.28 8.46 13.97
C THR A 287 14.27 7.74 14.89
N VAL A 288 14.96 6.75 14.33
CA VAL A 288 16.18 6.20 14.93
C VAL A 288 17.33 7.10 14.52
N ALA A 289 17.89 7.83 15.48
CA ALA A 289 18.86 8.90 15.29
C ALA A 289 20.18 8.62 15.99
N ASP A 290 21.18 9.45 15.69
CA ASP A 290 22.45 9.47 16.41
C ASP A 290 22.21 9.76 17.90
N ALA A 291 22.86 8.98 18.78
CA ALA A 291 22.68 9.12 20.24
C ALA A 291 23.26 10.42 20.80
N ALA A 292 24.30 10.96 20.17
CA ALA A 292 25.01 12.16 20.62
C ALA A 292 24.30 13.44 20.16
N ASN A 293 23.71 13.42 18.96
CA ASN A 293 22.97 14.56 18.40
C ASN A 293 21.69 14.08 17.71
N PRO A 294 20.64 13.76 18.48
CA PRO A 294 19.40 13.22 17.94
C PRO A 294 18.64 14.30 17.16
N GLU A 295 18.41 14.04 15.88
CA GLU A 295 17.62 14.88 15.00
C GLU A 295 16.46 14.05 14.42
N ALA A 296 15.22 14.46 14.68
CA ALA A 296 14.04 13.83 14.13
C ALA A 296 13.86 14.19 12.64
N LEU A 297 13.44 13.22 11.86
CA LEU A 297 12.93 13.46 10.50
C LEU A 297 11.49 14.03 10.59
N PRO A 298 11.02 14.76 9.55
CA PRO A 298 9.65 15.23 9.52
C PRO A 298 8.65 14.08 9.69
N SER A 299 7.65 14.26 10.54
CA SER A 299 6.63 13.23 10.79
C SER A 299 5.84 12.92 9.53
N ILE A 300 5.55 11.64 9.30
CA ILE A 300 4.68 11.21 8.20
C ILE A 300 3.25 11.58 8.54
N HIS A 301 2.62 12.36 7.66
CA HIS A 301 1.20 12.66 7.80
C HIS A 301 0.37 11.44 7.40
N ILE A 302 -0.37 10.90 8.36
CA ILE A 302 -1.28 9.77 8.12
C ILE A 302 -2.69 10.31 8.22
N ASP A 303 -3.47 10.13 7.17
CA ASP A 303 -4.87 10.53 7.18
C ASP A 303 -5.65 9.84 8.32
N GLU A 304 -6.51 10.57 8.97
CA GLU A 304 -7.30 10.07 10.08
C GLU A 304 -8.41 9.08 9.65
N PRO A 305 -8.85 8.19 10.57
CA PRO A 305 -9.99 7.32 10.34
C PRO A 305 -11.26 8.06 9.92
N THR A 306 -12.03 7.47 9.01
CA THR A 306 -13.31 8.02 8.51
C THR A 306 -14.52 7.23 8.97
N LEU A 307 -14.34 5.96 9.34
CA LEU A 307 -15.38 5.04 9.77
C LEU A 307 -15.05 4.43 11.13
N SER A 308 -16.08 4.19 11.93
CA SER A 308 -15.98 3.46 13.19
C SER A 308 -17.01 2.34 13.29
N MET A 309 -16.67 1.30 14.01
CA MET A 309 -17.56 0.18 14.38
C MET A 309 -17.37 -0.14 15.85
N VAL A 310 -18.41 -0.60 16.51
CA VAL A 310 -18.30 -1.13 17.87
C VAL A 310 -18.11 -2.63 17.80
N PHE A 311 -17.04 -3.12 18.42
CA PHE A 311 -16.73 -4.52 18.59
C PHE A 311 -17.19 -4.96 19.98
N HIS A 312 -18.11 -5.91 20.05
CA HIS A 312 -18.66 -6.43 21.28
C HIS A 312 -18.25 -7.89 21.52
N VAL A 313 -18.24 -8.27 22.78
CA VAL A 313 -18.23 -9.69 23.14
C VAL A 313 -19.49 -10.36 22.58
N ASN A 314 -19.33 -11.54 21.99
CA ASN A 314 -20.48 -12.32 21.51
C ASN A 314 -21.34 -12.75 22.70
N LYS A 315 -22.57 -12.22 22.78
CA LYS A 315 -23.56 -12.51 23.83
C LYS A 315 -24.66 -13.47 23.35
N SER A 316 -24.53 -13.98 22.13
CA SER A 316 -25.51 -14.91 21.58
C SER A 316 -25.48 -16.26 22.33
N PRO A 317 -26.56 -17.04 22.29
CA PRO A 317 -26.57 -18.40 22.85
C PRO A 317 -25.56 -19.37 22.21
N PHE A 318 -24.92 -18.95 21.13
CA PHE A 318 -23.93 -19.73 20.37
C PHE A 318 -22.48 -19.32 20.67
N ALA A 319 -22.26 -18.38 21.60
CA ALA A 319 -20.93 -17.96 21.98
C ALA A 319 -20.05 -19.15 22.44
N GLY A 320 -18.79 -19.20 21.97
CA GLY A 320 -17.82 -20.25 22.25
C GLY A 320 -18.00 -21.53 21.44
N ARG A 321 -18.76 -21.51 20.32
CA ARG A 321 -18.91 -22.67 19.44
C ARG A 321 -17.93 -22.69 18.29
N GLU A 322 -17.52 -21.53 17.82
CA GLU A 322 -16.65 -21.39 16.63
C GLU A 322 -15.27 -20.82 16.95
N GLY A 323 -15.07 -20.25 18.15
CA GLY A 323 -13.79 -19.69 18.57
C GLY A 323 -13.53 -19.83 20.07
N ASP A 324 -12.26 -19.89 20.43
CA ASP A 324 -11.81 -20.05 21.82
C ASP A 324 -11.72 -18.72 22.57
N PHE A 325 -11.56 -17.60 21.84
CA PHE A 325 -11.34 -16.27 22.42
C PHE A 325 -12.62 -15.44 22.44
N VAL A 326 -13.42 -15.63 23.47
CA VAL A 326 -14.78 -15.06 23.60
C VAL A 326 -14.90 -13.96 24.63
N THR A 327 -13.81 -13.63 25.37
CA THR A 327 -13.90 -12.66 26.49
C THR A 327 -13.44 -11.27 26.07
N SER A 328 -13.95 -10.23 26.74
CA SER A 328 -13.52 -8.83 26.52
C SER A 328 -12.01 -8.65 26.73
N ARG A 329 -11.42 -9.39 27.67
CA ARG A 329 -9.97 -9.36 27.91
C ARG A 329 -9.17 -9.84 26.69
N HIS A 330 -9.62 -10.92 26.02
CA HIS A 330 -8.96 -11.45 24.83
C HIS A 330 -9.09 -10.45 23.66
N ILE A 331 -10.32 -9.96 23.42
CA ILE A 331 -10.57 -8.96 22.35
C ILE A 331 -9.74 -7.70 22.58
N ARG A 332 -9.72 -7.17 23.81
CA ARG A 332 -8.92 -6.01 24.17
C ARG A 332 -7.43 -6.22 23.89
N ALA A 333 -6.88 -7.32 24.38
CA ALA A 333 -5.45 -7.62 24.20
C ALA A 333 -5.09 -7.70 22.69
N ARG A 334 -5.96 -8.32 21.89
CA ARG A 334 -5.75 -8.44 20.45
C ARG A 334 -5.84 -7.10 19.73
N LEU A 335 -6.83 -6.26 20.07
CA LEU A 335 -6.99 -4.93 19.50
C LEU A 335 -5.83 -4.02 19.88
N MET A 336 -5.34 -4.07 21.13
CA MET A 336 -4.17 -3.31 21.58
C MET A 336 -2.90 -3.75 20.84
N LYS A 337 -2.72 -5.05 20.58
CA LYS A 337 -1.63 -5.56 19.74
C LYS A 337 -1.73 -5.04 18.30
N GLU A 338 -2.94 -4.95 17.74
CA GLU A 338 -3.14 -4.45 16.37
C GLU A 338 -2.69 -3.00 16.21
N ILE A 339 -3.06 -2.10 17.12
CA ILE A 339 -2.69 -0.68 17.02
C ILE A 339 -1.19 -0.43 17.17
N GLU A 340 -0.41 -1.38 17.69
CA GLU A 340 1.05 -1.27 17.74
C GLU A 340 1.70 -1.26 16.35
N THR A 341 1.09 -1.95 15.39
CA THR A 341 1.61 -2.08 14.02
C THR A 341 0.75 -1.34 12.98
N ASN A 342 -0.52 -1.07 13.31
CA ASN A 342 -1.50 -0.46 12.41
C ASN A 342 -1.88 0.95 12.91
N VAL A 343 -1.08 1.94 12.52
CA VAL A 343 -1.28 3.34 12.96
C VAL A 343 -2.52 4.03 12.38
N ALA A 344 -3.11 3.47 11.33
CA ALA A 344 -4.35 3.95 10.74
C ALA A 344 -5.60 3.46 11.48
N LEU A 345 -5.42 2.61 12.52
CA LEU A 345 -6.47 2.10 13.38
C LEU A 345 -6.46 2.86 14.73
N ARG A 346 -7.64 3.21 15.22
CA ARG A 346 -7.82 3.72 16.60
C ARG A 346 -8.76 2.80 17.35
N VAL A 347 -8.44 2.52 18.58
CA VAL A 347 -9.27 1.71 19.49
C VAL A 347 -9.51 2.49 20.77
N GLU A 348 -10.78 2.71 21.09
CA GLU A 348 -11.22 3.42 22.28
C GLU A 348 -12.12 2.51 23.11
N GLU A 349 -11.97 2.55 24.42
CA GLU A 349 -12.88 1.85 25.34
C GLU A 349 -14.21 2.60 25.37
N THR A 350 -15.31 1.87 25.40
CA THR A 350 -16.65 2.46 25.55
C THR A 350 -17.04 2.53 27.04
N GLU A 351 -18.20 3.11 27.33
CA GLU A 351 -18.74 3.14 28.70
C GLU A 351 -18.97 1.71 29.27
N THR A 352 -19.09 0.72 28.38
CA THR A 352 -19.26 -0.68 28.76
C THR A 352 -17.92 -1.41 28.59
N SER A 353 -17.52 -2.19 29.62
CA SER A 353 -16.22 -2.90 29.63
C SER A 353 -16.12 -4.07 28.63
N ASP A 354 -17.19 -4.39 27.91
CA ASP A 354 -17.32 -5.49 26.96
C ASP A 354 -17.45 -5.04 25.51
N ALA A 355 -17.24 -3.75 25.26
CA ALA A 355 -17.31 -3.13 23.94
C ALA A 355 -16.15 -2.17 23.67
N PHE A 356 -15.70 -2.12 22.43
CA PHE A 356 -14.59 -1.28 21.97
C PHE A 356 -15.01 -0.53 20.71
N LEU A 357 -14.80 0.80 20.69
CA LEU A 357 -14.98 1.58 19.48
C LEU A 357 -13.71 1.46 18.63
N VAL A 358 -13.83 0.83 17.48
CA VAL A 358 -12.72 0.61 16.53
C VAL A 358 -12.94 1.48 15.31
N SER A 359 -12.00 2.38 15.05
CA SER A 359 -12.04 3.35 13.96
C SER A 359 -10.96 3.05 12.94
N GLY A 360 -11.32 3.05 11.65
CA GLY A 360 -10.43 2.74 10.54
C GLY A 360 -10.69 3.63 9.32
N ARG A 361 -9.83 3.50 8.30
CA ARG A 361 -9.88 4.31 7.07
C ARG A 361 -11.12 4.01 6.22
N GLY A 362 -11.57 2.76 6.20
CA GLY A 362 -12.68 2.33 5.36
C GLY A 362 -13.25 0.98 5.76
N GLU A 363 -14.30 0.56 5.04
CA GLU A 363 -14.98 -0.73 5.32
C GLU A 363 -14.06 -1.93 5.08
N LEU A 364 -13.21 -1.89 4.04
CA LEU A 364 -12.28 -2.97 3.74
C LEU A 364 -11.25 -3.14 4.86
N HIS A 365 -10.69 -2.04 5.36
CA HIS A 365 -9.72 -2.04 6.47
C HIS A 365 -10.31 -2.74 7.71
N LEU A 366 -11.51 -2.33 8.15
CA LEU A 366 -12.18 -2.94 9.30
C LEU A 366 -12.61 -4.39 9.03
N SER A 367 -13.05 -4.73 7.80
CA SER A 367 -13.45 -6.10 7.45
C SER A 367 -12.25 -7.07 7.41
N VAL A 368 -11.08 -6.60 7.02
CA VAL A 368 -9.84 -7.37 7.08
C VAL A 368 -9.47 -7.68 8.52
N LEU A 369 -9.55 -6.70 9.42
CA LEU A 369 -9.29 -6.91 10.85
C LEU A 369 -10.27 -7.94 11.45
N ILE A 370 -11.58 -7.80 11.19
CA ILE A 370 -12.61 -8.73 11.67
C ILE A 370 -12.32 -10.15 11.19
N GLU A 371 -12.03 -10.32 9.91
CA GLU A 371 -11.77 -11.62 9.30
C GLU A 371 -10.47 -12.25 9.82
N THR A 372 -9.42 -11.43 10.04
CA THR A 372 -8.16 -11.87 10.65
C THR A 372 -8.42 -12.39 12.07
N MET A 373 -9.12 -11.61 12.90
CA MET A 373 -9.49 -12.02 14.26
C MET A 373 -10.32 -13.31 14.26
N ARG A 374 -11.30 -13.43 13.35
CA ARG A 374 -12.10 -14.64 13.21
C ARG A 374 -11.23 -15.87 12.93
N ARG A 375 -10.25 -15.78 12.03
CA ARG A 375 -9.32 -16.87 11.70
C ARG A 375 -8.35 -17.21 12.82
N GLU A 376 -8.04 -16.23 13.68
CA GLU A 376 -7.26 -16.44 14.89
C GLU A 376 -8.08 -17.11 16.01
N GLY A 377 -9.38 -17.37 15.82
CA GLY A 377 -10.26 -18.03 16.80
C GLY A 377 -11.00 -17.07 17.73
N PHE A 378 -11.09 -15.78 17.38
CA PHE A 378 -11.90 -14.83 18.12
C PHE A 378 -13.36 -14.88 17.66
N GLU A 379 -14.28 -14.92 18.62
CA GLU A 379 -15.71 -14.67 18.39
C GLU A 379 -16.07 -13.28 18.91
N LEU A 380 -16.68 -12.48 18.06
CA LEU A 380 -17.10 -11.12 18.40
C LEU A 380 -18.36 -10.73 17.61
N GLU A 381 -19.13 -9.80 18.18
CA GLU A 381 -20.23 -9.12 17.50
C GLU A 381 -19.74 -7.75 17.05
N VAL A 382 -20.19 -7.31 15.87
CA VAL A 382 -19.81 -5.99 15.34
C VAL A 382 -21.05 -5.17 14.99
N SER A 383 -21.01 -3.88 15.29
CA SER A 383 -22.06 -2.95 14.87
C SER A 383 -21.99 -2.66 13.37
N LYS A 384 -23.00 -2.00 12.84
CA LYS A 384 -22.90 -1.39 11.50
C LYS A 384 -21.85 -0.28 11.52
N PRO A 385 -21.07 -0.11 10.43
CA PRO A 385 -20.14 1.02 10.30
C PRO A 385 -20.86 2.35 10.43
N GLN A 386 -20.26 3.27 11.16
CA GLN A 386 -20.72 4.64 11.33
C GLN A 386 -19.66 5.61 10.86
N VAL A 387 -20.07 6.69 10.21
CA VAL A 387 -19.18 7.74 9.73
C VAL A 387 -18.74 8.61 10.92
N ILE A 388 -17.45 8.90 10.97
CA ILE A 388 -16.89 9.78 11.99
C ILE A 388 -17.10 11.24 11.56
N TYR A 389 -17.80 12.00 12.42
CA TYR A 389 -18.01 13.44 12.22
C TYR A 389 -16.91 14.23 12.94
N LYS A 390 -16.41 15.27 12.28
CA LYS A 390 -15.46 16.21 12.88
C LYS A 390 -16.13 17.56 13.15
N THR A 391 -15.67 18.26 14.19
CA THR A 391 -16.05 19.63 14.44
C THR A 391 -14.94 20.54 13.91
N ILE A 392 -15.22 21.30 12.83
CA ILE A 392 -14.29 22.23 12.21
C ILE A 392 -14.90 23.64 12.36
N ASN A 393 -14.17 24.55 12.99
CA ASN A 393 -14.64 25.91 13.26
C ASN A 393 -16.03 25.97 13.93
N GLY A 394 -16.28 25.06 14.89
CA GLY A 394 -17.55 24.97 15.63
C GLY A 394 -18.73 24.35 14.83
N LYS A 395 -18.51 23.91 13.58
CA LYS A 395 -19.52 23.26 12.76
C LYS A 395 -19.23 21.75 12.67
N ARG A 396 -20.28 20.94 12.81
CA ARG A 396 -20.20 19.49 12.60
C ARG A 396 -20.08 19.20 11.11
N CYS A 397 -18.97 18.61 10.69
CA CYS A 397 -18.65 18.27 9.32
C CYS A 397 -18.63 16.73 9.14
N GLU A 398 -19.11 16.27 7.99
CA GLU A 398 -18.99 14.88 7.58
C GLU A 398 -17.94 14.76 6.48
N PRO A 399 -17.22 13.62 6.38
CA PRO A 399 -16.28 13.41 5.28
C PRO A 399 -17.03 13.25 3.96
N LEU A 400 -16.46 13.83 2.91
CA LEU A 400 -16.91 13.66 1.52
C LEU A 400 -15.93 12.70 0.81
N GLU A 401 -16.46 11.92 -0.10
CA GLU A 401 -15.68 11.02 -0.95
C GLU A 401 -15.89 11.36 -2.42
N ARG A 402 -14.86 11.14 -3.23
CA ARG A 402 -14.98 11.21 -4.69
C ARG A 402 -15.46 9.84 -5.19
N LEU A 403 -16.58 9.83 -5.88
CA LEU A 403 -17.15 8.67 -6.53
C LEU A 403 -17.00 8.83 -8.03
N THR A 404 -16.20 7.96 -8.67
CA THR A 404 -16.11 7.87 -10.13
C THR A 404 -17.00 6.72 -10.60
N VAL A 405 -17.85 6.99 -11.58
CA VAL A 405 -18.76 6.01 -12.19
C VAL A 405 -18.55 6.01 -13.70
N GLU A 406 -18.21 4.88 -14.27
CA GLU A 406 -18.08 4.66 -15.71
C GLU A 406 -19.17 3.70 -16.17
N VAL A 407 -20.04 4.18 -17.06
CA VAL A 407 -21.18 3.39 -17.59
C VAL A 407 -21.42 3.74 -19.05
N PRO A 408 -21.99 2.81 -19.85
CA PRO A 408 -22.49 3.16 -21.17
C PRO A 408 -23.46 4.34 -21.11
N GLN A 409 -23.45 5.20 -22.12
CA GLN A 409 -24.23 6.45 -22.15
C GLN A 409 -25.73 6.24 -21.86
N GLU A 410 -26.30 5.11 -22.29
CA GLU A 410 -27.72 4.76 -22.05
C GLU A 410 -28.07 4.63 -20.56
N PHE A 411 -27.10 4.41 -19.67
CA PHE A 411 -27.30 4.21 -18.23
C PHE A 411 -27.05 5.47 -17.39
N MET A 412 -26.62 6.57 -17.99
CA MET A 412 -26.34 7.85 -17.31
C MET A 412 -27.55 8.30 -16.46
N GLY A 413 -28.76 8.24 -17.02
CA GLY A 413 -29.99 8.65 -16.33
C GLY A 413 -30.24 7.85 -15.06
N ALA A 414 -30.02 6.53 -15.09
CA ALA A 414 -30.21 5.65 -13.93
C ALA A 414 -29.15 5.94 -12.82
N VAL A 415 -27.93 6.28 -13.21
CA VAL A 415 -26.89 6.69 -12.25
C VAL A 415 -27.29 8.00 -11.56
N MET A 416 -27.72 9.02 -12.32
CA MET A 416 -28.18 10.30 -11.77
C MET A 416 -29.38 10.15 -10.84
N GLU A 417 -30.36 9.33 -11.22
CA GLU A 417 -31.52 9.03 -10.39
C GLU A 417 -31.13 8.29 -9.08
N GLY A 418 -30.17 7.39 -9.18
CA GLY A 418 -29.65 6.64 -8.01
C GLY A 418 -28.84 7.49 -7.05
N LEU A 419 -28.14 8.50 -7.54
CA LEU A 419 -27.23 9.36 -6.76
C LEU A 419 -27.89 10.61 -6.18
N GLY A 420 -28.91 11.14 -6.84
CA GLY A 420 -29.62 12.35 -6.39
C GLY A 420 -30.13 12.29 -4.93
N PRO A 421 -30.89 11.23 -4.52
CA PRO A 421 -31.33 11.10 -3.13
C PRO A 421 -30.20 10.98 -2.11
N ARG A 422 -28.98 10.62 -2.57
CA ARG A 422 -27.79 10.48 -1.75
C ARG A 422 -26.96 11.76 -1.62
N ARG A 423 -27.47 12.88 -2.12
CA ARG A 423 -26.81 14.18 -2.09
C ARG A 423 -25.43 14.17 -2.77
N ALA A 424 -25.29 13.37 -3.83
CA ALA A 424 -24.11 13.41 -4.65
C ALA A 424 -24.11 14.67 -5.51
N GLU A 425 -23.03 15.42 -5.47
CA GLU A 425 -22.81 16.60 -6.31
C GLU A 425 -21.88 16.22 -7.45
N MET A 426 -22.30 16.42 -8.70
CA MET A 426 -21.48 16.11 -9.87
C MET A 426 -20.33 17.12 -9.99
N ILE A 427 -19.11 16.60 -10.09
CA ILE A 427 -17.88 17.38 -10.26
C ILE A 427 -17.55 17.53 -11.74
N SER A 428 -17.54 16.40 -12.48
CA SER A 428 -17.23 16.36 -13.91
C SER A 428 -18.00 15.25 -14.61
N MET A 429 -18.15 15.39 -15.93
CA MET A 429 -18.74 14.40 -16.79
C MET A 429 -18.03 14.44 -18.16
N GLU A 430 -17.53 13.29 -18.59
CA GLU A 430 -16.76 13.14 -19.84
C GLU A 430 -17.28 11.95 -20.62
N GLU A 431 -17.31 12.05 -21.94
CA GLU A 431 -17.64 10.96 -22.84
C GLU A 431 -16.34 10.32 -23.38
N LEU A 432 -16.15 9.04 -23.13
CA LEU A 432 -14.99 8.25 -23.53
C LEU A 432 -15.45 7.02 -24.31
N ALA A 433 -15.23 7.01 -25.62
CA ALA A 433 -15.48 5.84 -26.49
C ALA A 433 -16.85 5.15 -26.31
N GLY A 434 -17.93 5.96 -26.10
CA GLY A 434 -19.31 5.45 -25.91
C GLY A 434 -19.66 5.12 -24.45
N TYR A 435 -18.76 5.37 -23.53
CA TYR A 435 -18.98 5.34 -22.07
C TYR A 435 -19.02 6.76 -21.52
N MET A 436 -19.82 6.95 -20.48
CA MET A 436 -19.84 8.19 -19.71
C MET A 436 -19.06 7.98 -18.42
N LYS A 437 -18.00 8.76 -18.23
CA LYS A 437 -17.27 8.87 -16.96
C LYS A 437 -17.81 10.06 -16.20
N MET A 438 -18.26 9.82 -15.00
CA MET A 438 -18.88 10.82 -14.13
C MET A 438 -18.21 10.80 -12.78
N ASP A 439 -17.73 11.97 -12.32
CA ASP A 439 -17.20 12.16 -10.99
C ASP A 439 -18.20 12.90 -10.11
N PHE A 440 -18.38 12.40 -8.90
CA PHE A 440 -19.26 12.98 -7.91
C PHE A 440 -18.53 13.18 -6.57
N SER A 441 -18.91 14.25 -5.86
CA SER A 441 -18.67 14.38 -4.43
C SER A 441 -19.87 13.83 -3.68
N ILE A 442 -19.68 12.83 -2.83
CA ILE A 442 -20.75 12.18 -2.08
C ILE A 442 -20.41 12.11 -0.59
N PRO A 443 -21.37 12.44 0.33
CA PRO A 443 -21.14 12.21 1.74
C PRO A 443 -20.88 10.74 2.05
N ALA A 444 -19.82 10.45 2.82
CA ALA A 444 -19.33 9.08 3.08
C ALA A 444 -20.42 8.14 3.65
N LYS A 445 -21.40 8.68 4.39
CA LYS A 445 -22.55 7.88 4.91
C LYS A 445 -23.41 7.24 3.82
N TYR A 446 -23.36 7.76 2.57
CA TYR A 446 -24.14 7.25 1.44
C TYR A 446 -23.33 6.38 0.49
N LYS A 447 -22.03 6.11 0.79
CA LYS A 447 -21.13 5.26 0.00
C LYS A 447 -21.64 3.83 -0.23
N ARG A 448 -22.56 3.32 0.59
CA ARG A 448 -23.21 2.02 0.39
C ARG A 448 -24.11 1.98 -0.86
N ILE A 449 -23.47 2.23 -1.99
CA ILE A 449 -24.03 1.87 -3.29
C ILE A 449 -23.45 0.48 -3.58
N THR A 450 -24.18 -0.56 -3.20
CA THR A 450 -23.83 -1.87 -3.73
C THR A 450 -24.04 -1.81 -5.24
N LEU A 451 -23.03 -2.20 -6.01
CA LEU A 451 -23.13 -2.37 -7.47
C LEU A 451 -24.41 -3.10 -7.86
N SER A 452 -24.87 -4.04 -7.01
CA SER A 452 -26.15 -4.75 -7.13
C SER A 452 -27.39 -3.85 -7.01
N GLN A 453 -27.32 -2.70 -6.35
CA GLN A 453 -28.46 -1.77 -6.28
C GLN A 453 -28.52 -0.88 -7.54
N ILE A 454 -27.37 -0.51 -8.09
CA ILE A 454 -27.31 0.17 -9.39
C ILE A 454 -27.75 -0.81 -10.48
N ILE A 455 -27.23 -2.04 -10.50
CA ILE A 455 -27.62 -3.07 -11.47
C ILE A 455 -29.10 -3.44 -11.36
N LYS A 456 -29.69 -3.49 -10.16
CA LYS A 456 -31.12 -3.73 -9.98
C LYS A 456 -31.99 -2.58 -10.53
N SER A 457 -31.56 -1.32 -10.40
CA SER A 457 -32.25 -0.19 -11.04
C SER A 457 -32.10 -0.23 -12.56
N LEU A 458 -30.96 -0.74 -13.07
CA LEU A 458 -30.72 -0.94 -14.51
C LEU A 458 -31.56 -2.08 -15.09
N SER A 459 -31.82 -3.15 -14.32
CA SER A 459 -32.65 -4.29 -14.78
C SER A 459 -34.15 -4.05 -14.65
N SER A 460 -34.60 -3.15 -13.77
CA SER A 460 -36.03 -2.80 -13.62
C SER A 460 -36.55 -1.83 -14.69
N ASN A 461 -35.68 -1.13 -15.42
CA ASN A 461 -36.07 -0.27 -16.53
C ASN A 461 -36.13 -0.98 -17.89
N LYS A 462 -36.00 -2.29 -17.94
CA LYS A 462 -36.14 -3.13 -19.15
C LYS A 462 -37.49 -3.89 -19.23
N MET A 463 -38.53 -3.44 -18.53
CA MET A 463 -39.91 -3.93 -18.77
C MET A 463 -40.81 -2.82 -19.27
#